data_c1411f9fbdf55dc503f60ab589b0e874
#
_entry.id   c1411f9fbdf55dc503f60ab589b0e874
#
_cell.length_a   1.000
_cell.length_b   1.000
_cell.length_c   1.000
_cell.angle_alpha   90.00
_cell.angle_beta   90.00
_cell.angle_gamma   90.00
#
_symmetry.space_group_name_H-M   'P 1'
#
loop_
_entity.id
_entity.type
_entity.pdbx_description
1 polymer ?
#
loop_
_entity_poly.entity_id
_entity_poly.type
_entity_poly.pdbx_seq_one_letter_code
_entity_poly.pdbx_strand_id
1 'polypeptide(L)'
;MIYRVKKVVDINTIIPDLDRIIEIAINEDLSLGDITTQSLELKSENIKCLMISKDSGILCGNFVAKEVFKKIDNTIKYEEKLQDGDCLQEGSIISEIYGNKNSILSAERIALNFMQRMSGVATLTNEYVNLVDTISISDTRKTIPGWRNLDKYSVKCGGGFNHRRNLGDGVLIKDNHIEAARKQNISIKDLIHLSRKNSPHTIKIEIEVDNFDLLDEVIESDADIIMLDNMTDEQII
;
A
#
# COMPACT_ATOMS: atom_id res chain seq x y z
N MET A 1 21.66 4.96 -5.85
CA MET A 1 21.57 6.25 -5.10
C MET A 1 20.18 6.30 -4.46
N ILE A 2 20.07 5.87 -3.21
CA ILE A 2 18.78 5.77 -2.51
C ILE A 2 18.37 7.19 -2.11
N TYR A 3 17.30 7.71 -2.72
CA TYR A 3 16.69 8.97 -2.30
C TYR A 3 16.02 8.78 -0.93
N ARG A 4 16.73 9.16 0.13
CA ARG A 4 16.14 9.36 1.45
C ARG A 4 15.16 10.53 1.36
N VAL A 5 13.88 10.25 1.31
CA VAL A 5 12.82 11.26 1.47
C VAL A 5 12.79 11.67 2.94
N LYS A 6 13.69 12.59 3.32
CA LYS A 6 13.56 13.31 4.60
C LYS A 6 12.57 14.46 4.40
N LYS A 7 11.30 14.20 4.63
CA LYS A 7 10.31 15.22 5.01
C LYS A 7 9.28 14.54 5.92
N VAL A 8 9.06 15.13 7.08
CA VAL A 8 7.86 14.85 7.89
C VAL A 8 6.68 15.30 7.03
N VAL A 9 6.18 14.40 6.20
CA VAL A 9 4.90 14.58 5.52
C VAL A 9 3.86 14.14 6.54
N ASP A 10 2.84 14.96 6.76
CA ASP A 10 1.71 14.59 7.61
C ASP A 10 1.17 13.23 7.14
N ILE A 11 1.18 12.26 8.05
CA ILE A 11 0.83 10.86 7.81
C ILE A 11 -0.57 10.75 7.21
N ASN A 12 -1.50 11.59 7.64
CA ASN A 12 -2.86 11.65 7.08
C ASN A 12 -2.90 12.15 5.63
N THR A 13 -1.86 12.85 5.17
CA THR A 13 -1.71 13.23 3.76
C THR A 13 -1.22 12.04 2.93
N ILE A 14 -0.46 11.12 3.52
CA ILE A 14 0.08 9.93 2.84
C ILE A 14 -0.97 8.83 2.75
N ILE A 15 -1.69 8.58 3.86
CA ILE A 15 -2.72 7.54 3.96
C ILE A 15 -4.02 8.18 4.42
N PRO A 16 -4.84 8.67 3.49
CA PRO A 16 -6.19 9.10 3.81
C PRO A 16 -6.96 7.97 4.52
N ASP A 17 -7.78 8.32 5.48
CA ASP A 17 -8.58 7.38 6.28
C ASP A 17 -7.80 6.48 7.26
N LEU A 18 -6.52 6.73 7.53
CA LEU A 18 -5.74 5.91 8.47
C LEU A 18 -6.42 5.79 9.84
N ASP A 19 -6.87 6.92 10.39
CA ASP A 19 -7.58 6.96 11.67
C ASP A 19 -8.79 6.04 11.69
N ARG A 20 -9.59 6.06 10.63
CA ARG A 20 -10.77 5.20 10.50
C ARG A 20 -10.41 3.72 10.42
N ILE A 21 -9.35 3.38 9.68
CA ILE A 21 -8.89 1.99 9.53
C ILE A 21 -8.42 1.46 10.90
N ILE A 22 -7.67 2.25 11.64
CA ILE A 22 -7.21 1.88 13.00
C ILE A 22 -8.40 1.73 13.95
N GLU A 23 -9.38 2.63 13.90
CA GLU A 23 -10.60 2.53 14.73
C GLU A 23 -11.40 1.27 14.44
N ILE A 24 -11.53 0.88 13.15
CA ILE A 24 -12.18 -0.36 12.77
C ILE A 24 -11.43 -1.56 13.37
N ALA A 25 -10.11 -1.60 13.27
CA ALA A 25 -9.30 -2.69 13.81
C ALA A 25 -9.35 -2.77 15.35
N ILE A 26 -9.35 -1.63 16.03
CA ILE A 26 -9.52 -1.55 17.49
C ILE A 26 -10.91 -2.06 17.89
N ASN A 27 -11.96 -1.65 17.21
CA ASN A 27 -13.32 -2.11 17.49
C ASN A 27 -13.52 -3.60 17.18
N GLU A 28 -12.85 -4.14 16.17
CA GLU A 28 -12.89 -5.57 15.83
C GLU A 28 -12.33 -6.42 16.98
N ASP A 29 -11.22 -6.00 17.58
CA ASP A 29 -10.50 -6.80 18.57
C ASP A 29 -10.88 -6.46 20.03
N LEU A 30 -11.22 -5.22 20.32
CA LEU A 30 -11.45 -4.72 21.68
C LEU A 30 -12.90 -4.28 21.95
N SER A 31 -13.87 -4.60 21.09
CA SER A 31 -15.29 -4.20 21.30
C SER A 31 -15.88 -4.70 22.61
N LEU A 32 -15.40 -5.82 23.13
CA LEU A 32 -15.80 -6.39 24.42
C LEU A 32 -14.72 -6.24 25.51
N GLY A 33 -13.66 -5.46 25.23
CA GLY A 33 -12.48 -5.31 26.08
C GLY A 33 -11.53 -6.50 26.02
N ASP A 34 -10.39 -6.39 26.69
CA ASP A 34 -9.40 -7.46 26.83
C ASP A 34 -9.71 -8.29 28.10
N ILE A 35 -10.56 -9.31 27.92
CA ILE A 35 -11.00 -10.18 29.02
C ILE A 35 -9.83 -10.89 29.68
N THR A 36 -8.80 -11.29 28.92
CA THR A 36 -7.62 -11.96 29.46
C THR A 36 -6.90 -11.05 30.43
N THR A 37 -6.55 -9.85 30.01
CA THR A 37 -5.83 -8.88 30.86
C THR A 37 -6.68 -8.45 32.06
N GLN A 38 -7.99 -8.27 31.87
CA GLN A 38 -8.92 -7.89 32.93
C GLN A 38 -9.12 -9.01 33.98
N SER A 39 -9.26 -10.26 33.53
CA SER A 39 -9.53 -11.41 34.42
C SER A 39 -8.35 -11.80 35.30
N LEU A 40 -7.13 -11.49 34.87
CA LEU A 40 -5.93 -11.79 35.62
C LEU A 40 -5.67 -10.82 36.78
N GLU A 41 -6.38 -9.68 36.84
CA GLU A 41 -6.26 -8.65 37.88
C GLU A 41 -4.80 -8.28 38.22
N LEU A 42 -3.95 -8.28 37.16
CA LEU A 42 -2.53 -7.97 37.34
C LEU A 42 -2.36 -6.50 37.76
N LYS A 43 -1.43 -6.25 38.65
CA LYS A 43 -1.09 -4.88 39.07
C LYS A 43 -0.76 -4.05 37.84
N SER A 44 -1.40 -2.89 37.77
CA SER A 44 -1.08 -1.88 36.78
C SER A 44 0.29 -1.29 37.07
N GLU A 45 1.23 -1.47 36.18
CA GLU A 45 2.59 -0.93 36.26
C GLU A 45 3.06 -0.50 34.87
N ASN A 46 3.97 0.47 34.84
CA ASN A 46 4.62 0.84 33.61
C ASN A 46 5.79 -0.10 33.33
N ILE A 47 5.85 -0.60 32.09
CA ILE A 47 6.91 -1.48 31.63
C ILE A 47 7.58 -0.91 30.38
N LYS A 48 8.78 -1.38 30.11
CA LYS A 48 9.49 -1.15 28.83
C LYS A 48 9.47 -2.44 28.03
N CYS A 49 8.99 -2.35 26.79
CA CYS A 49 8.99 -3.45 25.84
C CYS A 49 9.81 -3.08 24.59
N LEU A 50 10.31 -4.10 23.91
CA LEU A 50 10.99 -3.97 22.63
C LEU A 50 10.16 -4.67 21.55
N MET A 51 9.98 -4.00 20.43
CA MET A 51 9.48 -4.62 19.23
C MET A 51 10.68 -5.08 18.39
N ILE A 52 10.75 -6.39 18.14
CA ILE A 52 11.92 -7.03 17.53
C ILE A 52 11.49 -7.81 16.31
N SER A 53 12.24 -7.67 15.21
CA SER A 53 12.04 -8.50 14.02
C SER A 53 12.47 -9.94 14.28
N LYS A 54 11.66 -10.89 13.81
CA LYS A 54 11.98 -12.32 13.84
C LYS A 54 12.46 -12.84 12.49
N ASP A 55 12.48 -11.98 11.48
CA ASP A 55 12.86 -12.35 10.13
C ASP A 55 13.51 -11.16 9.41
N SER A 56 14.10 -11.43 8.24
CA SER A 56 14.67 -10.41 7.34
C SER A 56 13.59 -9.86 6.42
N GLY A 57 13.73 -8.61 5.97
CA GLY A 57 12.80 -7.99 5.04
C GLY A 57 12.88 -6.47 5.02
N ILE A 58 11.81 -5.82 4.60
CA ILE A 58 11.68 -4.36 4.60
C ILE A 58 10.62 -3.95 5.62
N LEU A 59 11.00 -3.09 6.56
CA LEU A 59 10.08 -2.54 7.53
C LEU A 59 9.04 -1.65 6.86
N CYS A 60 7.76 -1.87 7.22
CA CYS A 60 6.69 -0.97 6.82
C CYS A 60 5.55 -0.98 7.85
N GLY A 61 5.00 0.19 8.16
CA GLY A 61 3.89 0.33 9.09
C GLY A 61 4.30 0.59 10.55
N ASN A 62 5.55 0.96 10.82
CA ASN A 62 6.00 1.32 12.16
C ASN A 62 5.24 2.53 12.72
N PHE A 63 4.97 3.54 11.89
CA PHE A 63 4.14 4.68 12.28
C PHE A 63 2.67 4.29 12.53
N VAL A 64 2.12 3.31 11.79
CA VAL A 64 0.76 2.80 12.02
C VAL A 64 0.68 2.13 13.38
N ALA A 65 1.66 1.28 13.72
CA ALA A 65 1.77 0.66 15.03
C ALA A 65 1.80 1.71 16.15
N LYS A 66 2.59 2.77 15.99
CA LYS A 66 2.65 3.90 16.92
C LYS A 66 1.28 4.55 17.14
N GLU A 67 0.53 4.82 16.07
CA GLU A 67 -0.81 5.41 16.18
C GLU A 67 -1.81 4.45 16.82
N VAL A 68 -1.71 3.13 16.62
CA VAL A 68 -2.50 2.13 17.34
C VAL A 68 -2.26 2.21 18.84
N PHE A 69 -0.99 2.18 19.30
CA PHE A 69 -0.65 2.31 20.70
C PHE A 69 -1.19 3.61 21.30
N LYS A 70 -1.01 4.73 20.61
CA LYS A 70 -1.47 6.05 21.04
C LYS A 70 -3.00 6.16 21.13
N LYS A 71 -3.74 5.50 20.22
CA LYS A 71 -5.21 5.50 20.26
C LYS A 71 -5.76 4.67 21.43
N ILE A 72 -5.07 3.61 21.82
CA ILE A 72 -5.47 2.79 22.99
C ILE A 72 -5.12 3.50 24.28
N ASP A 73 -3.91 4.08 24.37
CA ASP A 73 -3.48 4.83 25.55
C ASP A 73 -2.48 5.93 25.13
N ASN A 74 -2.92 7.17 25.19
CA ASN A 74 -2.13 8.33 24.75
C ASN A 74 -0.95 8.66 25.68
N THR A 75 -0.82 7.97 26.81
CA THR A 75 0.33 8.09 27.72
C THR A 75 1.48 7.19 27.34
N ILE A 76 1.28 6.21 26.43
CA ILE A 76 2.31 5.33 25.92
C ILE A 76 3.35 6.14 25.14
N LYS A 77 4.61 5.96 25.51
CA LYS A 77 5.75 6.52 24.77
C LYS A 77 6.24 5.45 23.77
N TYR A 78 6.23 5.78 22.50
CA TYR A 78 6.67 4.93 21.40
C TYR A 78 7.85 5.59 20.70
N GLU A 79 9.02 4.96 20.78
CA GLU A 79 10.26 5.44 20.18
C GLU A 79 10.66 4.54 19.01
N GLU A 80 10.55 5.07 17.80
CA GLU A 80 10.98 4.39 16.59
C GLU A 80 12.51 4.34 16.52
N LYS A 81 13.09 3.14 16.39
CA LYS A 81 14.53 2.91 16.19
C LYS A 81 14.87 2.73 14.72
N LEU A 82 13.94 2.16 13.97
CA LEU A 82 13.99 2.02 12.52
C LEU A 82 12.81 2.74 11.89
N GLN A 83 12.98 3.13 10.64
CA GLN A 83 11.95 3.82 9.85
C GLN A 83 11.41 2.91 8.76
N ASP A 84 10.20 3.20 8.27
CA ASP A 84 9.64 2.48 7.12
C ASP A 84 10.54 2.61 5.90
N GLY A 85 10.79 1.48 5.24
CA GLY A 85 11.76 1.34 4.15
C GLY A 85 13.16 0.88 4.60
N ASP A 86 13.44 0.81 5.92
CA ASP A 86 14.70 0.24 6.41
C ASP A 86 14.70 -1.29 6.28
N CYS A 87 15.90 -1.84 5.99
CA CYS A 87 16.10 -3.29 5.97
C CYS A 87 16.04 -3.88 7.38
N LEU A 88 15.29 -4.95 7.53
CA LEU A 88 15.23 -5.76 8.72
C LEU A 88 16.17 -6.96 8.62
N GLN A 89 16.74 -7.34 9.77
CA GLN A 89 17.39 -8.60 10.01
C GLN A 89 16.78 -9.24 11.26
N GLU A 90 16.91 -10.54 11.41
CA GLU A 90 16.50 -11.21 12.65
C GLU A 90 17.18 -10.57 13.85
N GLY A 91 16.40 -10.22 14.87
CA GLY A 91 16.88 -9.53 16.07
C GLY A 91 16.94 -7.99 15.97
N SER A 92 16.66 -7.38 14.82
CA SER A 92 16.58 -5.92 14.67
C SER A 92 15.56 -5.33 15.63
N ILE A 93 15.97 -4.34 16.44
CA ILE A 93 15.05 -3.59 17.31
C ILE A 93 14.35 -2.54 16.46
N ILE A 94 13.04 -2.71 16.27
CA ILE A 94 12.20 -1.82 15.48
C ILE A 94 11.81 -0.59 16.27
N SER A 95 11.32 -0.81 17.51
CA SER A 95 10.85 0.26 18.39
C SER A 95 10.99 -0.10 19.87
N GLU A 96 11.08 0.93 20.72
CA GLU A 96 10.96 0.82 22.16
C GLU A 96 9.63 1.42 22.61
N ILE A 97 8.91 0.70 23.47
CA ILE A 97 7.59 1.06 23.94
C ILE A 97 7.60 1.11 25.45
N TYR A 98 7.16 2.24 26.04
CA TYR A 98 7.07 2.41 27.47
C TYR A 98 5.68 2.92 27.85
N GLY A 99 5.04 2.25 28.79
CA GLY A 99 3.71 2.63 29.28
C GLY A 99 3.07 1.57 30.13
N ASN A 100 1.78 1.75 30.41
CA ASN A 100 0.99 0.81 31.17
C ASN A 100 0.99 -0.58 30.52
N LYS A 101 1.33 -1.63 31.28
CA LYS A 101 1.42 -3.02 30.82
C LYS A 101 0.13 -3.50 30.15
N ASN A 102 -1.02 -3.21 30.77
CA ASN A 102 -2.31 -3.67 30.27
C ASN A 102 -2.65 -3.01 28.93
N SER A 103 -2.42 -1.69 28.82
CA SER A 103 -2.61 -0.96 27.54
C SER A 103 -1.69 -1.47 26.44
N ILE A 104 -0.43 -1.79 26.78
CA ILE A 104 0.53 -2.34 25.81
C ILE A 104 0.08 -3.72 25.32
N LEU A 105 -0.35 -4.61 26.23
CA LEU A 105 -0.83 -5.95 25.87
C LEU A 105 -2.06 -5.90 24.97
N SER A 106 -3.02 -5.02 25.27
CA SER A 106 -4.23 -4.85 24.46
C SER A 106 -3.94 -4.26 23.07
N ALA A 107 -2.89 -3.44 22.91
CA ALA A 107 -2.52 -2.82 21.64
C ALA A 107 -1.67 -3.72 20.74
N GLU A 108 -0.88 -4.61 21.33
CA GLU A 108 0.18 -5.35 20.67
C GLU A 108 -0.28 -6.06 19.40
N ARG A 109 -1.31 -6.89 19.50
CA ARG A 109 -1.75 -7.71 18.36
C ARG A 109 -2.22 -6.88 17.19
N ILE A 110 -2.98 -5.82 17.45
CA ILE A 110 -3.49 -4.90 16.41
C ILE A 110 -2.31 -4.22 15.71
N ALA A 111 -1.37 -3.67 16.48
CA ALA A 111 -0.18 -3.00 15.96
C ALA A 111 0.67 -3.94 15.08
N LEU A 112 0.90 -5.18 15.58
CA LEU A 112 1.66 -6.19 14.85
C LEU A 112 0.95 -6.64 13.56
N ASN A 113 -0.37 -6.78 13.56
CA ASN A 113 -1.11 -7.17 12.37
C ASN A 113 -0.93 -6.16 11.22
N PHE A 114 -0.98 -4.86 11.50
CA PHE A 114 -0.69 -3.82 10.52
C PHE A 114 0.75 -3.92 10.01
N MET A 115 1.72 -3.91 10.93
CA MET A 115 3.14 -3.86 10.57
C MET A 115 3.57 -5.12 9.80
N GLN A 116 3.16 -6.31 10.25
CA GLN A 116 3.53 -7.57 9.58
C GLN A 116 2.99 -7.64 8.16
N ARG A 117 1.72 -7.28 7.95
CA ARG A 117 1.15 -7.27 6.61
C ARG A 117 1.84 -6.23 5.71
N MET A 118 2.01 -5.02 6.20
CA MET A 118 2.63 -3.94 5.43
C MET A 118 4.09 -4.27 5.09
N SER A 119 4.85 -4.80 6.05
CA SER A 119 6.22 -5.25 5.82
C SER A 119 6.30 -6.42 4.84
N GLY A 120 5.34 -7.36 4.87
CA GLY A 120 5.27 -8.44 3.91
C GLY A 120 5.08 -7.95 2.47
N VAL A 121 4.18 -6.97 2.25
CA VAL A 121 4.00 -6.34 0.93
C VAL A 121 5.25 -5.58 0.50
N ALA A 122 5.88 -4.82 1.41
CA ALA A 122 7.10 -4.08 1.12
C ALA A 122 8.27 -5.01 0.77
N THR A 123 8.43 -6.10 1.51
CA THR A 123 9.49 -7.10 1.29
C THR A 123 9.33 -7.77 -0.06
N LEU A 124 8.14 -8.29 -0.37
CA LEU A 124 7.88 -8.92 -1.67
C LEU A 124 8.10 -7.93 -2.82
N THR A 125 7.66 -6.68 -2.66
CA THR A 125 7.91 -5.63 -3.67
C THR A 125 9.41 -5.42 -3.86
N ASN A 126 10.19 -5.36 -2.78
CA ASN A 126 11.63 -5.17 -2.84
C ASN A 126 12.35 -6.34 -3.54
N GLU A 127 11.87 -7.56 -3.35
CA GLU A 127 12.38 -8.73 -4.08
C GLU A 127 12.23 -8.54 -5.60
N TYR A 128 11.04 -8.14 -6.08
CA TYR A 128 10.80 -7.87 -7.50
C TYR A 128 11.63 -6.68 -8.02
N VAL A 129 11.72 -5.60 -7.25
CA VAL A 129 12.51 -4.41 -7.62
C VAL A 129 13.98 -4.77 -7.80
N ASN A 130 14.52 -5.65 -6.96
CA ASN A 130 15.91 -6.09 -7.03
C ASN A 130 16.22 -7.06 -8.20
N LEU A 131 15.19 -7.60 -8.85
CA LEU A 131 15.35 -8.46 -10.04
C LEU A 131 15.48 -7.66 -11.34
N VAL A 132 15.19 -6.35 -11.32
CA VAL A 132 15.15 -5.50 -12.51
C VAL A 132 15.98 -4.23 -12.31
N ASP A 133 16.75 -3.84 -13.34
CA ASP A 133 17.63 -2.68 -13.26
C ASP A 133 16.95 -1.39 -13.80
N THR A 134 16.21 -1.50 -14.90
CA THR A 134 15.71 -0.37 -15.67
C THR A 134 14.18 -0.28 -15.74
N ILE A 135 13.49 -1.30 -15.25
CA ILE A 135 12.03 -1.42 -15.31
C ILE A 135 11.44 -1.02 -13.94
N SER A 136 10.35 -0.29 -13.97
CA SER A 136 9.62 0.07 -12.76
C SER A 136 8.60 -1.00 -12.39
N ILE A 137 8.67 -1.51 -11.17
CA ILE A 137 7.65 -2.40 -10.60
C ILE A 137 6.52 -1.55 -10.02
N SER A 138 5.30 -1.77 -10.47
CA SER A 138 4.12 -0.99 -10.09
C SER A 138 3.02 -1.86 -9.47
N ASP A 139 2.26 -1.27 -8.55
CA ASP A 139 1.07 -1.91 -7.98
C ASP A 139 -0.14 -1.87 -8.93
N THR A 140 -1.24 -2.42 -8.45
CA THR A 140 -2.53 -2.40 -9.15
C THR A 140 -3.65 -1.91 -8.23
N ARG A 141 -4.90 -1.95 -8.72
CA ARG A 141 -6.10 -1.76 -7.90
C ARG A 141 -6.69 -3.07 -7.35
N LYS A 142 -6.06 -4.21 -7.61
CA LYS A 142 -6.46 -5.53 -7.08
C LYS A 142 -5.99 -5.67 -5.63
N THR A 143 -6.57 -4.89 -4.73
CA THR A 143 -6.21 -4.78 -3.31
C THR A 143 -7.33 -5.30 -2.42
N ILE A 144 -7.03 -5.63 -1.18
CA ILE A 144 -8.04 -5.92 -0.17
C ILE A 144 -8.92 -4.68 0.03
N PRO A 145 -10.27 -4.80 0.01
CA PRO A 145 -11.16 -3.68 0.30
C PRO A 145 -10.81 -2.98 1.61
N GLY A 146 -10.71 -1.65 1.59
CA GLY A 146 -10.32 -0.83 2.73
C GLY A 146 -8.81 -0.70 2.96
N TRP A 147 -7.97 -1.57 2.39
CA TRP A 147 -6.52 -1.58 2.63
C TRP A 147 -5.68 -0.91 1.54
N ARG A 148 -6.28 -0.46 0.45
CA ARG A 148 -5.56 0.04 -0.73
C ARG A 148 -4.49 1.09 -0.43
N ASN A 149 -4.79 2.05 0.44
CA ASN A 149 -3.83 3.10 0.77
C ASN A 149 -2.62 2.55 1.54
N LEU A 150 -2.83 1.56 2.42
CA LEU A 150 -1.77 0.86 3.14
C LEU A 150 -0.93 -0.03 2.20
N ASP A 151 -1.60 -0.82 1.32
CA ASP A 151 -0.92 -1.65 0.33
C ASP A 151 -0.06 -0.80 -0.62
N LYS A 152 -0.61 0.32 -1.15
CA LYS A 152 0.14 1.24 -2.02
C LYS A 152 1.32 1.93 -1.32
N TYR A 153 1.15 2.30 -0.05
CA TYR A 153 2.25 2.82 0.76
C TYR A 153 3.35 1.76 0.93
N SER A 154 2.96 0.52 1.22
CA SER A 154 3.89 -0.60 1.39
C SER A 154 4.69 -0.90 0.13
N VAL A 155 4.05 -0.85 -1.05
CA VAL A 155 4.76 -0.97 -2.34
C VAL A 155 5.81 0.12 -2.49
N LYS A 156 5.51 1.37 -2.11
CA LYS A 156 6.50 2.47 -2.11
C LYS A 156 7.66 2.21 -1.15
N CYS A 157 7.40 1.70 0.05
CA CYS A 157 8.44 1.34 1.01
C CYS A 157 9.36 0.23 0.46
N GLY A 158 8.82 -0.70 -0.31
CA GLY A 158 9.58 -1.74 -1.00
C GLY A 158 10.39 -1.27 -2.22
N GLY A 159 10.29 0.03 -2.58
CA GLY A 159 10.98 0.61 -3.74
C GLY A 159 10.18 0.59 -5.05
N GLY A 160 8.95 0.11 -5.01
CA GLY A 160 8.04 0.10 -6.15
C GLY A 160 7.37 1.45 -6.43
N PHE A 161 6.53 1.48 -7.44
CA PHE A 161 5.76 2.65 -7.87
C PHE A 161 4.26 2.40 -7.69
N ASN A 162 3.49 3.49 -7.54
CA ASN A 162 2.04 3.38 -7.52
C ASN A 162 1.45 3.66 -8.89
N HIS A 163 0.62 2.75 -9.38
CA HIS A 163 -0.35 3.00 -10.44
C HIS A 163 -1.54 3.82 -9.89
N ARG A 164 -2.51 4.19 -10.72
CA ARG A 164 -3.68 4.97 -10.30
C ARG A 164 -4.30 4.44 -8.99
N ARG A 165 -4.60 5.34 -8.08
CA ARG A 165 -5.14 5.02 -6.75
C ARG A 165 -6.60 4.58 -6.82
N ASN A 166 -7.39 5.26 -7.64
CA ASN A 166 -8.83 5.02 -7.80
C ASN A 166 -9.26 5.26 -9.26
N LEU A 167 -10.56 5.21 -9.54
CA LEU A 167 -11.09 5.39 -10.90
C LEU A 167 -10.98 6.82 -11.42
N GLY A 168 -10.79 7.81 -10.55
CA GLY A 168 -10.63 9.22 -10.92
C GLY A 168 -9.17 9.66 -11.10
N ASP A 169 -8.19 8.79 -10.84
CA ASP A 169 -6.76 9.13 -10.83
C ASP A 169 -6.03 8.81 -12.15
N GLY A 170 -6.75 8.35 -13.15
CA GLY A 170 -6.25 8.04 -14.49
C GLY A 170 -7.30 7.29 -15.30
N VAL A 171 -7.32 7.54 -16.60
CA VAL A 171 -8.14 6.75 -17.53
C VAL A 171 -7.42 5.44 -17.81
N LEU A 172 -8.13 4.33 -17.69
CA LEU A 172 -7.68 3.01 -18.15
C LEU A 172 -8.80 2.37 -18.95
N ILE A 173 -8.61 2.35 -20.26
CA ILE A 173 -9.52 1.72 -21.22
C ILE A 173 -9.21 0.22 -21.25
N LYS A 174 -10.23 -0.60 -21.10
CA LYS A 174 -10.16 -2.05 -21.01
C LYS A 174 -11.00 -2.70 -22.11
N ASP A 175 -10.82 -4.01 -22.26
CA ASP A 175 -11.58 -4.89 -23.17
C ASP A 175 -13.08 -4.54 -23.23
N ASN A 176 -13.75 -4.48 -22.10
CA ASN A 176 -15.17 -4.15 -22.00
C ASN A 176 -15.51 -2.75 -22.54
N HIS A 177 -14.61 -1.77 -22.39
CA HIS A 177 -14.81 -0.41 -22.94
C HIS A 177 -14.65 -0.44 -24.45
N ILE A 178 -13.66 -1.18 -24.96
CA ILE A 178 -13.39 -1.35 -26.38
C ILE A 178 -14.57 -2.08 -27.06
N GLU A 179 -15.06 -3.15 -26.45
CA GLU A 179 -16.22 -3.88 -26.96
C GLU A 179 -17.47 -2.98 -27.03
N ALA A 180 -17.71 -2.20 -25.98
CA ALA A 180 -18.83 -1.26 -25.95
C ALA A 180 -18.71 -0.16 -27.03
N ALA A 181 -17.49 0.34 -27.28
CA ALA A 181 -17.23 1.32 -28.34
C ALA A 181 -17.44 0.73 -29.73
N ARG A 182 -16.92 -0.48 -30.00
CA ARG A 182 -17.08 -1.20 -31.27
C ARG A 182 -18.56 -1.47 -31.60
N LYS A 183 -19.39 -1.81 -30.61
CA LYS A 183 -20.85 -1.96 -30.79
C LYS A 183 -21.55 -0.67 -31.23
N GLN A 184 -20.93 0.48 -30.96
CA GLN A 184 -21.42 1.79 -31.38
C GLN A 184 -20.71 2.31 -32.63
N ASN A 185 -19.89 1.50 -33.32
CA ASN A 185 -19.05 1.87 -34.46
C ASN A 185 -18.06 3.01 -34.16
N ILE A 186 -17.59 3.09 -32.91
CA ILE A 186 -16.55 4.03 -32.48
C ILE A 186 -15.19 3.34 -32.62
N SER A 187 -14.28 3.93 -33.40
CA SER A 187 -12.92 3.43 -33.56
C SER A 187 -12.10 3.63 -32.30
N ILE A 188 -10.97 2.91 -32.15
CA ILE A 188 -10.03 3.09 -31.02
C ILE A 188 -9.52 4.54 -30.96
N LYS A 189 -9.17 5.11 -32.10
CA LYS A 189 -8.73 6.49 -32.21
C LYS A 189 -9.79 7.48 -31.72
N ASP A 190 -11.05 7.29 -32.15
CA ASP A 190 -12.15 8.14 -31.70
C ASP A 190 -12.47 7.97 -30.23
N LEU A 191 -12.35 6.73 -29.69
CA LEU A 191 -12.53 6.43 -28.27
C LEU A 191 -11.51 7.18 -27.41
N ILE A 192 -10.23 7.15 -27.81
CA ILE A 192 -9.16 7.86 -27.12
C ILE A 192 -9.35 9.37 -27.23
N HIS A 193 -9.68 9.88 -28.43
CA HIS A 193 -9.98 11.30 -28.62
C HIS A 193 -11.18 11.76 -27.77
N LEU A 194 -12.25 10.97 -27.71
CA LEU A 194 -13.40 11.25 -26.86
C LEU A 194 -13.03 11.28 -25.38
N SER A 195 -12.21 10.31 -24.94
CA SER A 195 -11.68 10.25 -23.58
C SER A 195 -10.83 11.49 -23.27
N ARG A 196 -9.93 11.87 -24.16
CA ARG A 196 -9.09 13.08 -24.04
C ARG A 196 -9.91 14.35 -23.88
N LYS A 197 -10.94 14.50 -24.72
CA LYS A 197 -11.83 15.66 -24.72
C LYS A 197 -12.61 15.82 -23.41
N ASN A 198 -13.01 14.70 -22.79
CA ASN A 198 -13.90 14.68 -21.63
C ASN A 198 -13.15 14.51 -20.29
N SER A 199 -11.84 14.26 -20.31
CA SER A 199 -11.02 14.15 -19.12
C SER A 199 -10.30 15.46 -18.79
N PRO A 200 -9.95 15.71 -17.51
CA PRO A 200 -9.04 16.80 -17.17
C PRO A 200 -7.72 16.67 -17.96
N HIS A 201 -7.19 17.79 -18.45
CA HIS A 201 -5.98 17.80 -19.32
C HIS A 201 -4.72 17.19 -18.68
N THR A 202 -4.66 17.09 -17.37
CA THR A 202 -3.55 16.50 -16.61
C THR A 202 -3.62 14.97 -16.48
N ILE A 203 -4.74 14.36 -16.90
CA ILE A 203 -4.97 12.92 -16.76
C ILE A 203 -4.40 12.19 -17.97
N LYS A 204 -3.60 11.16 -17.70
CA LYS A 204 -3.11 10.24 -18.73
C LYS A 204 -4.17 9.23 -19.12
N ILE A 205 -4.13 8.83 -20.40
CA ILE A 205 -5.00 7.81 -20.98
C ILE A 205 -4.16 6.57 -21.23
N GLU A 206 -4.47 5.50 -20.53
CA GLU A 206 -3.90 4.18 -20.68
C GLU A 206 -4.92 3.24 -21.30
N ILE A 207 -4.47 2.32 -22.16
CA ILE A 207 -5.29 1.31 -22.80
C ILE A 207 -4.66 -0.07 -22.66
N GLU A 208 -5.45 -1.07 -22.24
CA GLU A 208 -5.05 -2.47 -22.19
C GLU A 208 -5.18 -3.11 -23.57
N VAL A 209 -4.16 -3.88 -23.97
CA VAL A 209 -4.03 -4.55 -25.26
C VAL A 209 -3.67 -6.02 -25.03
N ASP A 210 -4.46 -6.94 -25.55
CA ASP A 210 -4.32 -8.38 -25.37
C ASP A 210 -3.91 -9.14 -26.65
N ASN A 211 -3.80 -8.44 -27.79
CA ASN A 211 -3.40 -9.02 -29.07
C ASN A 211 -2.73 -8.00 -29.99
N PHE A 212 -2.02 -8.47 -31.01
CA PHE A 212 -1.26 -7.62 -31.95
C PHE A 212 -2.15 -6.74 -32.85
N ASP A 213 -3.29 -7.24 -33.29
CA ASP A 213 -4.18 -6.46 -34.15
C ASP A 213 -4.68 -5.20 -33.42
N LEU A 214 -5.03 -5.35 -32.12
CA LEU A 214 -5.41 -4.22 -31.27
C LEU A 214 -4.20 -3.32 -30.99
N LEU A 215 -3.00 -3.90 -30.81
CA LEU A 215 -1.77 -3.13 -30.57
C LEU A 215 -1.49 -2.18 -31.76
N ASP A 216 -1.62 -2.67 -32.98
CA ASP A 216 -1.42 -1.86 -34.21
C ASP A 216 -2.42 -0.68 -34.28
N GLU A 217 -3.71 -0.93 -33.95
CA GLU A 217 -4.71 0.13 -33.87
C GLU A 217 -4.37 1.19 -32.81
N VAL A 218 -3.82 0.74 -31.65
CA VAL A 218 -3.52 1.63 -30.52
C VAL A 218 -2.23 2.43 -30.74
N ILE A 219 -1.20 1.85 -31.36
CA ILE A 219 0.05 2.56 -31.69
C ILE A 219 -0.22 3.80 -32.55
N GLU A 220 -1.19 3.74 -33.46
CA GLU A 220 -1.58 4.87 -34.31
C GLU A 220 -2.50 5.90 -33.60
N SER A 221 -2.82 5.66 -32.34
CA SER A 221 -3.68 6.52 -31.54
C SER A 221 -2.87 7.47 -30.64
N ASP A 222 -3.55 8.44 -30.01
CA ASP A 222 -2.94 9.36 -29.05
C ASP A 222 -3.01 8.84 -27.58
N ALA A 223 -2.93 7.53 -27.35
CA ALA A 223 -2.84 6.97 -26.01
C ALA A 223 -1.50 7.36 -25.34
N ASP A 224 -1.54 7.70 -24.06
CA ASP A 224 -0.31 8.06 -23.32
C ASP A 224 0.47 6.82 -22.87
N ILE A 225 -0.24 5.73 -22.63
CA ILE A 225 0.33 4.46 -22.10
C ILE A 225 -0.40 3.29 -22.77
N ILE A 226 0.37 2.30 -23.20
CA ILE A 226 -0.13 1.01 -23.67
C ILE A 226 0.25 -0.04 -22.65
N MET A 227 -0.72 -0.79 -22.16
CA MET A 227 -0.50 -1.90 -21.24
C MET A 227 -0.73 -3.21 -22.00
N LEU A 228 0.31 -4.02 -22.16
CA LEU A 228 0.18 -5.37 -22.69
C LEU A 228 -0.40 -6.28 -21.62
N ASP A 229 -1.56 -6.87 -21.87
CA ASP A 229 -2.29 -7.72 -20.93
C ASP A 229 -2.39 -9.15 -21.44
N ASN A 230 -2.12 -10.14 -20.60
CA ASN A 230 -2.20 -11.56 -20.90
C ASN A 230 -1.38 -12.03 -22.12
N MET A 231 -0.32 -11.34 -22.50
CA MET A 231 0.63 -11.76 -23.51
C MET A 231 1.69 -12.70 -22.94
N THR A 232 2.15 -13.67 -23.73
CA THR A 232 3.28 -14.54 -23.34
C THR A 232 4.61 -13.81 -23.46
N ASP A 233 5.65 -14.35 -22.81
CA ASP A 233 7.00 -13.76 -22.88
C ASP A 233 7.51 -13.68 -24.33
N GLU A 234 7.21 -14.70 -25.19
CA GLU A 234 7.55 -14.71 -26.60
C GLU A 234 6.83 -13.66 -27.42
N GLN A 235 5.65 -13.21 -26.98
CA GLN A 235 4.90 -12.13 -27.63
C GLN A 235 5.39 -10.74 -27.22
N ILE A 236 6.04 -10.63 -26.07
CA ILE A 236 6.54 -9.33 -25.54
C ILE A 236 7.96 -9.05 -26.06
N ILE A 237 8.76 -10.08 -26.37
CA ILE A 237 10.14 -10.00 -26.88
C ILE A 237 10.14 -9.82 -28.39
#